data_6d23aaf599b9b18995168b88475337a5
#
_entry.id   6d23aaf599b9b18995168b88475337a5
#
_cell.length_a   1.000
_cell.length_b   1.000
_cell.length_c   1.000
_cell.angle_alpha   90.00
_cell.angle_beta   90.00
_cell.angle_gamma   90.00
#
_symmetry.space_group_name_H-M   'P 1'
#
loop_
_entity.id
_entity.type
_entity.pdbx_description
1 polymer ?
#
loop_
_entity_poly.entity_id
_entity_poly.type
_entity_poly.pdbx_seq_one_letter_code
_entity_poly.pdbx_strand_id
1 'polypeptide(L)'
;MPKAPAKKAANKARKPATKAAARKPAPKNALPKRRPGEPSYWLMKSEPDAFSWDNLKAKGAAGEPWTGVRNFLARNNMKAMQVGDLGFFYHSNIGLEIVGVLKVIALAHPDPSDDTGKWECVDVVAVADIPKPVTREDAKATPKLAKMSLVTTTRLSVQPVTPEEWRIVCKMGGLDPKTLSPV
;
A
#
# COMPACT_ATOMS: atom_id res chain seq x y z
N MET A 1 47.57 59.88 43.95
CA MET A 1 46.26 59.28 43.96
C MET A 1 46.12 58.55 42.58
N PRO A 2 46.35 57.25 42.48
CA PRO A 2 46.15 56.58 41.19
C PRO A 2 44.78 55.87 41.14
N LYS A 3 44.10 56.01 40.01
CA LYS A 3 42.84 55.39 39.63
C LYS A 3 43.00 53.86 39.34
N ALA A 4 42.11 53.06 39.89
CA ALA A 4 42.01 51.63 39.60
C ALA A 4 41.33 51.39 38.23
N PRO A 5 41.72 50.35 37.45
CA PRO A 5 41.09 50.04 36.17
C PRO A 5 39.86 49.17 36.30
N ALA A 6 38.84 49.48 35.45
CA ALA A 6 37.58 48.77 35.34
C ALA A 6 37.75 47.42 34.61
N LYS A 7 37.19 46.32 35.18
CA LYS A 7 37.11 45.01 34.59
C LYS A 7 36.04 44.97 33.49
N LYS A 8 36.42 44.61 32.25
CA LYS A 8 35.54 44.32 31.13
C LYS A 8 34.85 42.98 31.37
N ALA A 9 33.51 42.97 31.45
CA ALA A 9 32.70 41.77 31.43
C ALA A 9 32.57 41.24 30.00
N ALA A 10 32.98 39.99 29.79
CA ALA A 10 32.85 39.32 28.52
C ALA A 10 31.37 38.84 28.30
N ASN A 11 30.73 39.42 27.31
CA ASN A 11 29.39 39.07 26.86
C ASN A 11 29.43 37.78 26.04
N LYS A 12 29.00 36.66 26.62
CA LYS A 12 28.93 35.34 25.96
C LYS A 12 27.65 35.29 25.15
N ALA A 13 27.73 35.50 23.85
CA ALA A 13 26.63 35.40 22.92
C ALA A 13 26.07 33.98 22.91
N ARG A 14 24.81 33.81 23.34
CA ARG A 14 24.01 32.60 23.22
C ARG A 14 23.59 32.42 21.74
N LYS A 15 24.04 31.37 21.10
CA LYS A 15 23.51 30.91 19.79
C LYS A 15 22.03 30.59 19.91
N PRO A 16 21.18 31.05 18.97
CA PRO A 16 19.76 30.65 18.97
C PRO A 16 19.64 29.17 18.61
N ALA A 17 18.91 28.43 19.45
CA ALA A 17 18.52 27.05 19.16
C ALA A 17 17.59 27.04 17.94
N THR A 18 18.02 26.38 16.87
CA THR A 18 17.19 26.11 15.69
C THR A 18 16.02 25.22 16.10
N LYS A 19 14.79 25.79 16.10
CA LYS A 19 13.56 25.04 16.22
C LYS A 19 13.51 23.97 15.13
N ALA A 20 13.60 22.70 15.53
CA ALA A 20 13.33 21.58 14.65
C ALA A 20 11.90 21.74 14.08
N ALA A 21 11.82 21.96 12.78
CA ALA A 21 10.53 22.04 12.08
C ALA A 21 9.80 20.72 12.25
N ALA A 22 8.65 20.74 12.93
CA ALA A 22 7.79 19.58 13.06
C ALA A 22 7.40 19.09 11.68
N ARG A 23 7.86 17.88 11.30
CA ARG A 23 7.51 17.23 10.03
C ARG A 23 5.98 17.06 10.00
N LYS A 24 5.34 17.68 9.01
CA LYS A 24 3.91 17.45 8.74
C LYS A 24 3.66 15.94 8.65
N PRO A 25 2.60 15.40 9.27
CA PRO A 25 2.27 13.98 9.12
C PRO A 25 2.05 13.67 7.64
N ALA A 26 2.62 12.55 7.18
CA ALA A 26 2.44 12.09 5.81
C ALA A 26 0.94 11.90 5.51
N PRO A 27 0.47 12.19 4.28
CA PRO A 27 -0.92 11.98 3.91
C PRO A 27 -1.28 10.50 4.12
N LYS A 28 -2.51 10.23 4.60
CA LYS A 28 -2.98 8.89 5.01
C LYS A 28 -2.87 7.81 3.90
N ASN A 29 -2.74 8.23 2.64
CA ASN A 29 -2.62 7.37 1.45
C ASN A 29 -1.36 7.71 0.64
N ALA A 30 -0.26 8.14 1.30
CA ALA A 30 0.99 8.35 0.61
C ALA A 30 1.49 7.01 0.06
N LEU A 31 1.85 6.98 -1.23
CA LEU A 31 2.50 5.84 -1.83
C LEU A 31 3.79 5.52 -1.06
N PRO A 32 4.04 4.25 -0.69
CA PRO A 32 5.31 3.85 -0.09
C PRO A 32 6.44 4.21 -1.05
N LYS A 33 7.55 4.69 -0.51
CA LYS A 33 8.75 4.95 -1.32
C LYS A 33 9.24 3.61 -1.86
N ARG A 34 9.26 3.48 -3.18
CA ARG A 34 9.82 2.31 -3.85
C ARG A 34 11.32 2.22 -3.56
N ARG A 35 11.78 1.03 -3.16
CA ARG A 35 13.19 0.72 -3.02
C ARG A 35 13.69 0.02 -4.28
N PRO A 36 14.90 0.33 -4.76
CA PRO A 36 15.47 -0.39 -5.91
C PRO A 36 15.50 -1.90 -5.65
N GLY A 37 14.98 -2.70 -6.60
CA GLY A 37 14.99 -4.16 -6.52
C GLY A 37 13.96 -4.78 -5.54
N GLU A 38 13.13 -3.97 -4.87
CA GLU A 38 12.02 -4.48 -4.04
C GLU A 38 10.68 -4.17 -4.70
N PRO A 39 9.70 -5.13 -4.66
CA PRO A 39 8.35 -4.86 -5.13
C PRO A 39 7.65 -3.87 -4.20
N SER A 40 6.73 -3.11 -4.76
CA SER A 40 5.72 -2.43 -3.94
C SER A 40 4.58 -3.40 -3.66
N TYR A 41 3.87 -3.14 -2.56
CA TYR A 41 2.77 -3.98 -2.12
C TYR A 41 1.46 -3.23 -2.19
N TRP A 42 0.42 -3.94 -2.58
CA TRP A 42 -0.90 -3.38 -2.82
C TRP A 42 -1.99 -4.24 -2.17
N LEU A 43 -3.20 -3.70 -2.09
CA LEU A 43 -4.41 -4.44 -1.79
C LEU A 43 -5.47 -4.02 -2.81
N MET A 44 -6.05 -4.99 -3.49
CA MET A 44 -7.02 -4.80 -4.55
C MET A 44 -8.33 -5.50 -4.16
N LYS A 45 -9.44 -4.73 -4.18
CA LYS A 45 -10.74 -5.20 -3.72
C LYS A 45 -11.62 -5.56 -4.90
N SER A 46 -12.24 -6.74 -4.81
CA SER A 46 -13.27 -7.19 -5.72
C SER A 46 -14.45 -7.78 -4.95
N GLU A 47 -15.63 -7.66 -5.50
CA GLU A 47 -16.83 -8.34 -5.00
C GLU A 47 -16.83 -9.77 -5.51
N PRO A 48 -16.97 -10.81 -4.65
CA PRO A 48 -16.90 -12.21 -5.08
C PRO A 48 -17.92 -12.56 -6.18
N ASP A 49 -19.12 -11.94 -6.13
CA ASP A 49 -20.18 -12.16 -7.13
C ASP A 49 -19.84 -11.57 -8.50
N ALA A 50 -19.00 -10.51 -8.53
CA ALA A 50 -18.54 -9.89 -9.78
C ALA A 50 -17.28 -10.58 -10.31
N PHE A 51 -16.27 -10.73 -9.48
CA PHE A 51 -15.00 -11.38 -9.83
C PHE A 51 -14.32 -11.92 -8.57
N SER A 52 -14.39 -13.25 -8.38
CA SER A 52 -13.85 -13.94 -7.22
C SER A 52 -12.36 -14.26 -7.35
N TRP A 53 -11.74 -14.67 -6.24
CA TRP A 53 -10.38 -15.19 -6.24
C TRP A 53 -10.23 -16.45 -7.12
N ASP A 54 -11.24 -17.34 -7.12
CA ASP A 54 -11.25 -18.51 -7.98
C ASP A 54 -11.35 -18.16 -9.46
N ASN A 55 -12.08 -17.08 -9.80
CA ASN A 55 -12.10 -16.58 -11.18
C ASN A 55 -10.70 -16.14 -11.62
N LEU A 56 -9.95 -15.42 -10.77
CA LEU A 56 -8.58 -15.02 -11.12
C LEU A 56 -7.65 -16.23 -11.26
N LYS A 57 -7.75 -17.22 -10.36
CA LYS A 57 -6.98 -18.48 -10.49
C LYS A 57 -7.27 -19.22 -11.79
N ALA A 58 -8.52 -19.26 -12.21
CA ALA A 58 -8.94 -19.92 -13.45
C ALA A 58 -8.37 -19.27 -14.71
N LYS A 59 -7.96 -17.98 -14.66
CA LYS A 59 -7.28 -17.30 -15.77
C LYS A 59 -5.83 -17.80 -15.99
N GLY A 60 -5.25 -18.45 -14.99
CA GLY A 60 -3.88 -18.98 -15.06
C GLY A 60 -2.86 -17.89 -15.38
N ALA A 61 -1.85 -18.25 -16.19
CA ALA A 61 -0.77 -17.34 -16.57
C ALA A 61 -1.20 -16.18 -17.50
N ALA A 62 -2.35 -16.29 -18.16
CA ALA A 62 -2.88 -15.22 -19.00
C ALA A 62 -3.26 -14.00 -18.17
N GLY A 63 -3.67 -14.22 -16.93
CA GLY A 63 -4.11 -13.15 -16.04
C GLY A 63 -5.43 -12.50 -16.45
N GLU A 64 -5.74 -11.39 -15.84
CA GLU A 64 -6.95 -10.61 -16.08
C GLU A 64 -6.69 -9.12 -15.92
N PRO A 65 -7.19 -8.27 -16.83
CA PRO A 65 -7.23 -6.82 -16.63
C PRO A 65 -8.10 -6.46 -15.42
N TRP A 66 -7.58 -5.65 -14.50
CA TRP A 66 -8.30 -5.20 -13.32
C TRP A 66 -9.23 -4.04 -13.64
N THR A 67 -10.30 -4.34 -14.34
CA THR A 67 -11.24 -3.37 -14.91
C THR A 67 -12.22 -2.80 -13.88
N GLY A 68 -13.02 -1.81 -14.30
CA GLY A 68 -14.15 -1.31 -13.53
C GLY A 68 -13.81 -0.36 -12.40
N VAL A 69 -12.55 0.03 -12.22
CA VAL A 69 -12.16 1.01 -11.20
C VAL A 69 -12.60 2.42 -11.61
N ARG A 70 -13.48 3.04 -10.82
CA ARG A 70 -14.06 4.37 -11.08
C ARG A 70 -13.79 5.36 -9.93
N ASN A 71 -12.59 5.28 -9.35
CA ASN A 71 -12.07 6.18 -8.33
C ASN A 71 -10.69 6.70 -8.76
N PHE A 72 -10.52 8.03 -8.82
CA PHE A 72 -9.27 8.64 -9.30
C PHE A 72 -8.03 8.27 -8.46
N LEU A 73 -8.19 8.15 -7.14
CA LEU A 73 -7.07 7.75 -6.28
C LEU A 73 -6.68 6.28 -6.53
N ALA A 74 -7.67 5.40 -6.66
CA ALA A 74 -7.44 3.98 -6.99
C ALA A 74 -6.77 3.83 -8.36
N ARG A 75 -7.23 4.56 -9.39
CA ARG A 75 -6.58 4.62 -10.70
C ARG A 75 -5.13 5.12 -10.59
N ASN A 76 -4.89 6.21 -9.85
CA ASN A 76 -3.53 6.73 -9.67
C ASN A 76 -2.62 5.75 -8.93
N ASN A 77 -3.16 4.95 -8.01
CA ASN A 77 -2.43 3.85 -7.39
C ASN A 77 -2.05 2.79 -8.42
N MET A 78 -2.96 2.37 -9.31
CA MET A 78 -2.65 1.44 -10.41
C MET A 78 -1.59 2.00 -11.37
N LYS A 79 -1.65 3.28 -11.71
CA LYS A 79 -0.61 3.95 -12.52
C LYS A 79 0.79 3.96 -11.89
N ALA A 80 0.87 3.87 -10.57
CA ALA A 80 2.14 3.80 -9.84
C ALA A 80 2.68 2.36 -9.71
N MET A 81 1.89 1.35 -10.07
CA MET A 81 2.31 -0.06 -10.06
C MET A 81 3.36 -0.34 -11.13
N GLN A 82 4.19 -1.34 -10.88
CA GLN A 82 5.14 -1.87 -11.84
C GLN A 82 4.95 -3.37 -11.99
N VAL A 83 5.35 -3.91 -13.14
CA VAL A 83 5.40 -5.35 -13.35
C VAL A 83 6.27 -5.99 -12.27
N GLY A 84 5.74 -7.05 -11.64
CA GLY A 84 6.36 -7.73 -10.51
C GLY A 84 5.89 -7.24 -9.13
N ASP A 85 5.16 -6.13 -9.03
CA ASP A 85 4.52 -5.73 -7.76
C ASP A 85 3.53 -6.80 -7.29
N LEU A 86 3.46 -6.99 -5.98
CA LEU A 86 2.57 -7.96 -5.36
C LEU A 86 1.37 -7.27 -4.71
N GLY A 87 0.23 -7.94 -4.67
CA GLY A 87 -0.96 -7.40 -4.04
C GLY A 87 -1.77 -8.47 -3.33
N PHE A 88 -2.48 -8.06 -2.27
CA PHE A 88 -3.52 -8.87 -1.67
C PHE A 88 -4.80 -8.78 -2.50
N PHE A 89 -5.40 -9.92 -2.77
CA PHE A 89 -6.76 -10.01 -3.29
C PHE A 89 -7.73 -10.02 -2.12
N TYR A 90 -8.62 -9.04 -2.06
CA TYR A 90 -9.57 -8.87 -0.96
C TYR A 90 -11.00 -9.00 -1.47
N HIS A 91 -11.77 -9.91 -0.88
CA HIS A 91 -13.21 -10.00 -1.10
C HIS A 91 -13.93 -8.88 -0.35
N SER A 92 -14.60 -7.99 -1.08
CA SER A 92 -15.45 -6.94 -0.52
C SER A 92 -16.92 -7.35 -0.54
N ASN A 93 -17.74 -6.71 0.27
CA ASN A 93 -19.15 -6.96 0.48
C ASN A 93 -19.46 -8.31 1.16
N ILE A 94 -18.94 -9.41 0.64
CA ILE A 94 -19.11 -10.76 1.17
C ILE A 94 -17.73 -11.29 1.59
N GLY A 95 -17.64 -11.90 2.76
CA GLY A 95 -16.38 -12.40 3.35
C GLY A 95 -15.59 -11.31 4.06
N LEU A 96 -15.38 -10.16 3.44
CA LEU A 96 -14.58 -9.03 3.96
C LEU A 96 -13.18 -9.46 4.41
N GLU A 97 -12.50 -10.21 3.56
CA GLU A 97 -11.25 -10.91 3.90
C GLU A 97 -10.25 -10.93 2.75
N ILE A 98 -8.98 -11.04 3.10
CA ILE A 98 -7.87 -11.27 2.18
C ILE A 98 -7.78 -12.78 1.95
N VAL A 99 -7.89 -13.21 0.69
CA VAL A 99 -7.97 -14.63 0.32
C VAL A 99 -6.80 -15.10 -0.53
N GLY A 100 -6.05 -14.19 -1.15
CA GLY A 100 -4.97 -14.57 -2.03
C GLY A 100 -3.95 -13.47 -2.26
N VAL A 101 -2.87 -13.83 -2.93
CA VAL A 101 -1.82 -12.95 -3.41
C VAL A 101 -1.81 -12.94 -4.92
N LEU A 102 -1.89 -11.76 -5.50
CA LEU A 102 -1.76 -11.51 -6.94
C LEU A 102 -0.44 -10.81 -7.26
N LYS A 103 -0.04 -10.86 -8.52
CA LYS A 103 1.12 -10.17 -9.08
C LYS A 103 0.71 -9.34 -10.29
N VAL A 104 1.23 -8.13 -10.40
CA VAL A 104 1.07 -7.26 -11.56
C VAL A 104 1.94 -7.78 -12.71
N ILE A 105 1.35 -7.99 -13.88
CA ILE A 105 2.02 -8.52 -15.08
C ILE A 105 2.04 -7.53 -16.24
N ALA A 106 1.20 -6.48 -16.21
CA ALA A 106 1.25 -5.39 -17.20
C ALA A 106 1.11 -4.03 -16.50
N LEU A 107 1.78 -3.03 -17.06
CA LEU A 107 1.66 -1.64 -16.62
C LEU A 107 0.25 -1.11 -16.89
N ALA A 108 -0.10 0.01 -16.24
CA ALA A 108 -1.38 0.66 -16.46
C ALA A 108 -1.60 0.99 -17.95
N HIS A 109 -2.75 0.57 -18.45
CA HIS A 109 -3.21 0.76 -19.83
C HIS A 109 -4.71 1.12 -19.83
N PRO A 110 -5.28 1.58 -20.96
CA PRO A 110 -6.70 1.91 -21.03
C PRO A 110 -7.58 0.74 -20.57
N ASP A 111 -8.53 1.05 -19.67
CA ASP A 111 -9.52 0.08 -19.20
C ASP A 111 -10.49 -0.29 -20.35
N PRO A 112 -10.53 -1.55 -20.81
CA PRO A 112 -11.40 -1.96 -21.92
C PRO A 112 -12.90 -1.84 -21.60
N SER A 113 -13.27 -1.68 -20.33
CA SER A 113 -14.65 -1.43 -19.91
C SER A 113 -15.01 0.07 -19.85
N ASP A 114 -14.12 0.95 -20.31
CA ASP A 114 -14.31 2.40 -20.29
C ASP A 114 -14.34 3.01 -21.68
N ASP A 115 -15.53 3.47 -22.09
CA ASP A 115 -15.73 4.16 -23.38
C ASP A 115 -15.28 5.64 -23.35
N THR A 116 -14.95 6.17 -22.16
CA THR A 116 -14.59 7.60 -22.01
C THR A 116 -13.10 7.89 -22.14
N GLY A 117 -12.24 6.86 -22.13
CA GLY A 117 -10.79 6.97 -22.20
C GLY A 117 -10.15 7.62 -20.94
N LYS A 118 -10.88 7.70 -19.84
CA LYS A 118 -10.41 8.33 -18.59
C LYS A 118 -9.83 7.36 -17.59
N TRP A 119 -10.17 6.07 -17.74
CA TRP A 119 -9.82 5.04 -16.77
C TRP A 119 -8.77 4.10 -17.31
N GLU A 120 -7.92 3.66 -16.41
CA GLU A 120 -6.82 2.74 -16.71
C GLU A 120 -6.87 1.58 -15.72
N CYS A 121 -6.41 0.43 -16.16
CA CYS A 121 -6.27 -0.78 -15.35
C CYS A 121 -4.86 -1.36 -15.50
N VAL A 122 -4.50 -2.29 -14.65
CA VAL A 122 -3.31 -3.14 -14.75
C VAL A 122 -3.75 -4.57 -14.95
N ASP A 123 -2.88 -5.42 -15.54
CA ASP A 123 -3.16 -6.85 -15.57
C ASP A 123 -2.50 -7.56 -14.41
N VAL A 124 -3.21 -8.54 -13.86
CA VAL A 124 -2.78 -9.29 -12.69
C VAL A 124 -2.96 -10.80 -12.88
N VAL A 125 -2.13 -11.58 -12.18
CA VAL A 125 -2.25 -13.04 -12.08
C VAL A 125 -2.34 -13.48 -10.64
N ALA A 126 -2.98 -14.60 -10.36
CA ALA A 126 -2.93 -15.26 -9.06
C ALA A 126 -1.54 -15.87 -8.82
N VAL A 127 -1.01 -15.70 -7.60
CA VAL A 127 0.32 -16.23 -7.21
C VAL A 127 0.19 -17.29 -6.14
N ALA A 128 -0.56 -17.01 -5.07
CA ALA A 128 -0.70 -17.93 -3.94
C ALA A 128 -2.03 -17.71 -3.21
N ASP A 129 -2.63 -18.79 -2.74
CA ASP A 129 -3.73 -18.72 -1.78
C ASP A 129 -3.21 -18.21 -0.42
N ILE A 130 -4.04 -17.52 0.32
CA ILE A 130 -3.83 -17.27 1.75
C ILE A 130 -4.44 -18.46 2.51
N PRO A 131 -3.62 -19.34 3.13
CA PRO A 131 -4.11 -20.58 3.75
C PRO A 131 -5.18 -20.34 4.82
N LYS A 132 -5.04 -19.23 5.56
CA LYS A 132 -6.03 -18.75 6.53
C LYS A 132 -6.45 -17.35 6.12
N PRO A 133 -7.63 -17.15 5.53
CA PRO A 133 -8.12 -15.84 5.16
C PRO A 133 -8.01 -14.84 6.31
N VAL A 134 -7.57 -13.62 6.02
CA VAL A 134 -7.38 -12.56 7.02
C VAL A 134 -8.52 -11.57 6.88
N THR A 135 -9.41 -11.56 7.87
CA THR A 135 -10.58 -10.69 7.84
C THR A 135 -10.21 -9.22 8.13
N ARG A 136 -11.08 -8.31 7.72
CA ARG A 136 -10.94 -6.90 8.09
C ARG A 136 -10.99 -6.68 9.60
N GLU A 137 -11.76 -7.50 10.32
CA GLU A 137 -11.85 -7.43 11.78
C GLU A 137 -10.54 -7.89 12.44
N ASP A 138 -9.89 -8.94 11.91
CA ASP A 138 -8.55 -9.35 12.36
C ASP A 138 -7.53 -8.23 12.17
N ALA A 139 -7.59 -7.55 11.01
CA ALA A 139 -6.73 -6.41 10.75
C ALA A 139 -6.97 -5.25 11.71
N LYS A 140 -8.24 -4.95 12.05
CA LYS A 140 -8.60 -3.93 13.04
C LYS A 140 -8.14 -4.30 14.46
N ALA A 141 -8.26 -5.57 14.83
CA ALA A 141 -7.85 -6.08 16.13
C ALA A 141 -6.33 -6.10 16.32
N THR A 142 -5.56 -5.98 15.21
CA THR A 142 -4.09 -6.00 15.22
C THR A 142 -3.54 -4.58 15.35
N PRO A 143 -2.96 -4.15 16.51
CA PRO A 143 -2.52 -2.77 16.73
C PRO A 143 -1.54 -2.25 15.68
N LYS A 144 -0.66 -3.10 15.15
CA LYS A 144 0.31 -2.74 14.11
C LYS A 144 -0.33 -2.46 12.75
N LEU A 145 -1.55 -2.92 12.51
CA LEU A 145 -2.33 -2.68 11.29
C LEU A 145 -3.35 -1.55 11.44
N ALA A 146 -3.45 -0.90 12.60
CA ALA A 146 -4.43 0.16 12.87
C ALA A 146 -4.38 1.33 11.87
N LYS A 147 -3.24 1.56 11.23
CA LYS A 147 -3.03 2.61 10.23
C LYS A 147 -3.14 2.09 8.78
N MET A 148 -3.28 0.79 8.59
CA MET A 148 -3.43 0.19 7.26
C MET A 148 -4.64 0.78 6.52
N SER A 149 -4.51 1.04 5.23
CA SER A 149 -5.58 1.62 4.42
C SER A 149 -6.85 0.76 4.41
N LEU A 150 -6.73 -0.54 4.54
CA LEU A 150 -7.87 -1.47 4.69
C LEU A 150 -8.74 -1.12 5.91
N VAL A 151 -8.12 -0.66 7.00
CA VAL A 151 -8.81 -0.28 8.23
C VAL A 151 -9.33 1.15 8.17
N THR A 152 -8.53 2.09 7.65
CA THR A 152 -8.78 3.54 7.75
C THR A 152 -9.52 4.12 6.54
N THR A 153 -9.47 3.47 5.37
CA THR A 153 -10.00 4.00 4.09
C THR A 153 -10.84 2.93 3.38
N THR A 154 -12.03 2.68 3.91
CA THR A 154 -12.87 1.55 3.52
C THR A 154 -13.35 1.58 2.07
N ARG A 155 -13.57 2.76 1.49
CA ARG A 155 -14.13 2.95 0.13
C ARG A 155 -13.09 2.98 -0.99
N LEU A 156 -11.80 2.91 -0.68
CA LEU A 156 -10.75 2.86 -1.69
C LEU A 156 -10.55 1.40 -2.14
N SER A 157 -10.74 1.12 -3.42
CA SER A 157 -10.69 -0.24 -3.97
C SER A 157 -9.27 -0.73 -4.25
N VAL A 158 -8.34 0.17 -4.58
CA VAL A 158 -6.92 -0.16 -4.78
C VAL A 158 -6.08 0.67 -3.81
N GLN A 159 -5.37 0.01 -2.92
CA GLN A 159 -4.71 0.63 -1.77
C GLN A 159 -3.22 0.27 -1.71
N PRO A 160 -2.33 1.21 -1.33
CA PRO A 160 -0.96 0.88 -1.01
C PRO A 160 -0.89 0.11 0.31
N VAL A 161 0.06 -0.83 0.39
CA VAL A 161 0.40 -1.60 1.59
C VAL A 161 1.87 -1.38 1.89
N THR A 162 2.21 -1.11 3.14
CA THR A 162 3.62 -0.97 3.53
C THR A 162 4.29 -2.35 3.65
N PRO A 163 5.62 -2.43 3.51
CA PRO A 163 6.35 -3.70 3.69
C PRO A 163 6.15 -4.34 5.08
N GLU A 164 5.89 -3.53 6.11
CA GLU A 164 5.59 -4.03 7.44
C GLU A 164 4.19 -4.65 7.52
N GLU A 165 3.17 -3.94 7.01
CA GLU A 165 1.79 -4.44 6.92
C GLU A 165 1.73 -5.73 6.10
N TRP A 166 2.43 -5.77 4.95
CA TRP A 166 2.54 -6.95 4.10
C TRP A 166 3.02 -8.17 4.90
N ARG A 167 4.16 -8.06 5.60
CA ARG A 167 4.70 -9.16 6.40
C ARG A 167 3.78 -9.62 7.52
N ILE A 168 3.10 -8.68 8.18
CA ILE A 168 2.15 -9.00 9.26
C ILE A 168 0.97 -9.79 8.69
N VAL A 169 0.34 -9.31 7.62
CA VAL A 169 -0.82 -9.99 7.01
C VAL A 169 -0.44 -11.36 6.46
N CYS A 170 0.70 -11.50 5.76
CA CYS A 170 1.19 -12.81 5.32
C CYS A 170 1.35 -13.77 6.49
N LYS A 171 1.97 -13.34 7.59
CA LYS A 171 2.13 -14.17 8.79
C LYS A 171 0.79 -14.57 9.39
N MET A 172 -0.18 -13.66 9.49
CA MET A 172 -1.53 -13.94 9.98
C MET A 172 -2.23 -14.98 9.11
N GLY A 173 -2.05 -14.86 7.80
CA GLY A 173 -2.61 -15.78 6.80
C GLY A 173 -1.87 -17.10 6.65
N GLY A 174 -0.77 -17.33 7.39
CA GLY A 174 0.02 -18.56 7.32
C GLY A 174 0.89 -18.66 6.07
N LEU A 175 1.23 -17.54 5.43
CA LEU A 175 2.04 -17.46 4.22
C LEU A 175 3.43 -16.89 4.55
N ASP A 176 4.50 -17.56 4.07
CA ASP A 176 5.85 -16.99 4.18
C ASP A 176 6.07 -15.96 3.06
N PRO A 177 6.22 -14.68 3.37
CA PRO A 177 6.41 -13.64 2.37
C PRO A 177 7.70 -13.78 1.56
N LYS A 178 8.66 -14.57 2.03
CA LYS A 178 9.94 -14.82 1.33
C LYS A 178 9.78 -15.80 0.15
N THR A 179 8.73 -16.63 0.18
CA THR A 179 8.44 -17.57 -0.92
C THR A 179 7.72 -16.89 -2.08
N LEU A 180 7.26 -15.66 -1.90
CA LEU A 180 6.56 -14.86 -2.89
C LEU A 180 7.52 -13.88 -3.58
N SER A 181 8.64 -14.36 -4.06
CA SER A 181 9.56 -13.52 -4.84
C SER A 181 8.87 -13.07 -6.14
N PRO A 182 8.97 -11.78 -6.49
CA PRO A 182 8.66 -11.35 -7.84
C PRO A 182 9.61 -12.06 -8.79
N VAL A 183 9.08 -12.71 -9.79
CA VAL A 183 9.87 -13.32 -10.88
C VAL A 183 10.14 -12.23 -11.89
#